data_d76c8123e0c480f8c9be3fab5ddbd671
#
_entry.id   d76c8123e0c480f8c9be3fab5ddbd671
#
_cell.length_a   1.000
_cell.length_b   1.000
_cell.length_c   1.000
_cell.angle_alpha   90.00
_cell.angle_beta   90.00
_cell.angle_gamma   90.00
#
_symmetry.space_group_name_H-M   'P 1'
#
loop_
_entity.id
_entity.type
_entity.pdbx_description
1 polymer ?
#
loop_
_entity_poly.entity_id
_entity_poly.type
_entity_poly.pdbx_seq_one_letter_code
_entity_poly.pdbx_strand_id
1 'polypeptide(L)'
;MELFVWRQILKNLILPPTGPLLLAIAGLALTVITRVRRTGIVLCAGGLATLWALATPVIADHLVRAAERYPALDLRRPLAAQAVVILAGGVRVDAPEYGSSAPNATTLERVTYGARVARATGLPVLVSGGRYEAQAMQESLQRDFGITPRWVESHSHDTRENALLSAAILARDGVQKVVLVTSAAHMERARLEFSDAGIASVPAPAALWTRREYGLLGLVPNPDALLRSQRALYEALGLLEHRVRIMLVSPTAARGAVVPATQPASPQGPPTEHSPPKAAPAA
;
A
#
# COMPACT_ATOMS: atom_id res chain seq x y z
N MET A 1 10.52 5.50 14.80
CA MET A 1 11.28 6.06 13.65
C MET A 1 12.49 5.19 13.26
N GLU A 2 13.35 4.80 14.20
CA GLU A 2 14.57 4.03 13.90
C GLU A 2 14.30 2.68 13.21
N LEU A 3 13.36 1.88 13.70
CA LEU A 3 13.03 0.58 13.08
C LEU A 3 12.57 0.71 11.62
N PHE A 4 11.82 1.75 11.29
CA PHE A 4 11.39 2.04 9.91
C PHE A 4 12.61 2.33 9.01
N VAL A 5 13.55 3.16 9.47
CA VAL A 5 14.76 3.51 8.72
C VAL A 5 15.61 2.26 8.47
N TRP A 6 15.84 1.41 9.48
CA TRP A 6 16.59 0.17 9.33
C TRP A 6 15.95 -0.81 8.34
N ARG A 7 14.62 -0.91 8.35
CA ARG A 7 13.88 -1.73 7.36
C ARG A 7 14.09 -1.20 5.93
N GLN A 8 14.06 0.12 5.73
CA GLN A 8 14.30 0.72 4.41
C GLN A 8 15.74 0.53 3.96
N ILE A 9 16.72 0.68 4.85
CA ILE A 9 18.12 0.41 4.56
C ILE A 9 18.28 -1.05 4.10
N LEU A 10 17.75 -2.01 4.86
CA LEU A 10 17.86 -3.44 4.53
C LEU A 10 17.22 -3.76 3.17
N LYS A 11 16.04 -3.21 2.90
CA LYS A 11 15.38 -3.36 1.58
C LYS A 11 16.26 -2.81 0.46
N ASN A 12 16.83 -1.63 0.65
CA ASN A 12 17.70 -1.01 -0.35
C ASN A 12 19.02 -1.76 -0.56
N LEU A 13 19.54 -2.45 0.49
CA LEU A 13 20.74 -3.28 0.36
C LEU A 13 20.48 -4.58 -0.42
N ILE A 14 19.26 -5.13 -0.35
CA ILE A 14 18.89 -6.38 -1.05
C ILE A 14 18.44 -6.10 -2.48
N LEU A 15 17.69 -5.01 -2.68
CA LEU A 15 17.08 -4.70 -3.98
C LEU A 15 18.11 -4.17 -5.00
N PRO A 16 17.85 -4.35 -6.32
CA PRO A 16 18.71 -3.76 -7.34
C PRO A 16 18.64 -2.21 -7.30
N PRO A 17 19.71 -1.49 -7.64
CA PRO A 17 21.00 -2.04 -8.12
C PRO A 17 21.91 -2.56 -7.01
N THR A 18 21.68 -2.21 -5.74
CA THR A 18 22.63 -2.37 -4.62
C THR A 18 22.95 -3.83 -4.35
N GLY A 19 21.96 -4.71 -4.19
CA GLY A 19 22.18 -6.12 -3.87
C GLY A 19 23.06 -6.84 -4.89
N PRO A 20 22.73 -6.83 -6.17
CA PRO A 20 23.58 -7.40 -7.21
C PRO A 20 25.00 -6.79 -7.26
N LEU A 21 25.15 -5.48 -7.05
CA LEU A 21 26.46 -4.82 -7.00
C LEU A 21 27.27 -5.26 -5.79
N LEU A 22 26.67 -5.33 -4.60
CA LEU A 22 27.35 -5.82 -3.40
C LEU A 22 27.83 -7.27 -3.57
N LEU A 23 26.99 -8.12 -4.20
CA LEU A 23 27.37 -9.49 -4.51
C LEU A 23 28.58 -9.52 -5.47
N ALA A 24 28.58 -8.68 -6.50
CA ALA A 24 29.71 -8.60 -7.45
C ALA A 24 30.99 -8.08 -6.79
N ILE A 25 30.88 -7.06 -5.93
CA ILE A 25 32.03 -6.48 -5.21
C ILE A 25 32.62 -7.51 -4.24
N ALA A 26 31.76 -8.18 -3.44
CA ALA A 26 32.18 -9.24 -2.53
C ALA A 26 32.86 -10.40 -3.29
N GLY A 27 32.28 -10.80 -4.43
CA GLY A 27 32.86 -11.78 -5.32
C GLY A 27 34.27 -11.36 -5.82
N LEU A 28 34.39 -10.12 -6.28
CA LEU A 28 35.66 -9.57 -6.73
C LEU A 28 36.72 -9.58 -5.62
N ALA A 29 36.37 -9.15 -4.41
CA ALA A 29 37.27 -9.18 -3.25
C ALA A 29 37.75 -10.61 -2.92
N LEU A 30 36.88 -11.60 -3.02
CA LEU A 30 37.25 -13.01 -2.79
C LEU A 30 38.23 -13.57 -3.87
N THR A 31 38.32 -12.97 -5.04
CA THR A 31 39.26 -13.42 -6.08
C THR A 31 40.71 -13.26 -5.69
N VAL A 32 41.04 -12.35 -4.76
CA VAL A 32 42.37 -12.10 -4.22
C VAL A 32 42.84 -13.29 -3.36
N ILE A 33 41.92 -14.04 -2.76
CA ILE A 33 42.20 -15.18 -1.89
C ILE A 33 42.24 -16.45 -2.73
N THR A 34 43.40 -17.04 -2.92
CA THR A 34 43.64 -18.17 -3.83
C THR A 34 42.76 -19.38 -3.59
N ARG A 35 42.47 -19.70 -2.31
CA ARG A 35 41.62 -20.85 -1.92
C ARG A 35 40.18 -20.75 -2.38
N VAL A 36 39.61 -19.53 -2.46
CA VAL A 36 38.22 -19.23 -2.80
C VAL A 36 38.04 -18.46 -4.09
N ARG A 37 39.09 -18.30 -4.89
CA ARG A 37 39.10 -17.52 -6.13
C ARG A 37 37.98 -17.92 -7.09
N ARG A 38 37.72 -19.23 -7.27
CA ARG A 38 36.65 -19.71 -8.16
C ARG A 38 35.26 -19.23 -7.65
N THR A 39 35.03 -19.36 -6.36
CA THR A 39 33.79 -18.85 -5.73
C THR A 39 33.67 -17.34 -5.93
N GLY A 40 34.75 -16.57 -5.76
CA GLY A 40 34.78 -15.14 -6.03
C GLY A 40 34.39 -14.79 -7.46
N ILE A 41 34.94 -15.50 -8.46
CA ILE A 41 34.60 -15.30 -9.88
C ILE A 41 33.09 -15.59 -10.12
N VAL A 42 32.57 -16.68 -9.60
CA VAL A 42 31.15 -17.06 -9.75
C VAL A 42 30.21 -16.01 -9.13
N LEU A 43 30.52 -15.53 -7.93
CA LEU A 43 29.72 -14.49 -7.26
C LEU A 43 29.78 -13.16 -8.03
N CYS A 44 30.95 -12.76 -8.49
CA CYS A 44 31.10 -11.54 -9.28
C CYS A 44 30.32 -11.64 -10.61
N ALA A 45 30.49 -12.72 -11.36
CA ALA A 45 29.76 -12.94 -12.61
C ALA A 45 28.26 -13.03 -12.37
N GLY A 46 27.80 -13.72 -11.30
CA GLY A 46 26.39 -13.83 -10.91
C GLY A 46 25.77 -12.49 -10.56
N GLY A 47 26.46 -11.66 -9.76
CA GLY A 47 26.02 -10.31 -9.44
C GLY A 47 25.82 -9.41 -10.66
N LEU A 48 26.84 -9.40 -11.56
CA LEU A 48 26.76 -8.64 -12.81
C LEU A 48 25.69 -9.17 -13.76
N ALA A 49 25.56 -10.49 -13.92
CA ALA A 49 24.53 -11.10 -14.75
C ALA A 49 23.12 -10.79 -14.22
N THR A 50 22.92 -10.82 -12.89
CA THR A 50 21.66 -10.46 -12.26
C THR A 50 21.32 -8.99 -12.52
N LEU A 51 22.28 -8.09 -12.36
CA LEU A 51 22.08 -6.66 -12.63
C LEU A 51 21.72 -6.43 -14.11
N TRP A 52 22.45 -7.06 -15.04
CA TRP A 52 22.16 -7.01 -16.46
C TRP A 52 20.73 -7.49 -16.77
N ALA A 53 20.35 -8.66 -16.26
CA ALA A 53 19.03 -9.22 -16.47
C ALA A 53 17.93 -8.30 -15.96
N LEU A 54 18.05 -7.78 -14.72
CA LEU A 54 17.07 -6.88 -14.12
C LEU A 54 16.98 -5.51 -14.82
N ALA A 55 18.04 -5.09 -15.49
CA ALA A 55 18.04 -3.88 -16.32
C ALA A 55 17.48 -4.11 -17.74
N THR A 56 17.17 -5.36 -18.12
CA THR A 56 16.67 -5.71 -19.45
C THR A 56 15.16 -5.54 -19.54
N PRO A 57 14.62 -4.81 -20.56
CA PRO A 57 13.20 -4.54 -20.70
C PRO A 57 12.31 -5.76 -20.66
N VAL A 58 12.67 -6.86 -21.35
CA VAL A 58 11.89 -8.10 -21.37
C VAL A 58 11.70 -8.68 -19.97
N ILE A 59 12.77 -8.72 -19.17
CA ILE A 59 12.72 -9.21 -17.78
C ILE A 59 11.89 -8.28 -16.90
N ALA A 60 12.12 -6.96 -17.01
CA ALA A 60 11.38 -5.97 -16.26
C ALA A 60 9.87 -6.06 -16.51
N ASP A 61 9.46 -6.21 -17.76
CA ASP A 61 8.06 -6.34 -18.14
C ASP A 61 7.42 -7.63 -17.60
N HIS A 62 8.15 -8.73 -17.54
CA HIS A 62 7.67 -9.96 -16.90
C HIS A 62 7.45 -9.76 -15.40
N LEU A 63 8.39 -9.09 -14.70
CA LEU A 63 8.28 -8.81 -13.28
C LEU A 63 7.10 -7.88 -12.97
N VAL A 64 6.93 -6.81 -13.75
CA VAL A 64 5.80 -5.87 -13.59
C VAL A 64 4.48 -6.59 -13.81
N ARG A 65 4.31 -7.35 -14.88
CA ARG A 65 3.08 -8.12 -15.13
C ARG A 65 2.78 -9.13 -14.03
N ALA A 66 3.78 -9.76 -13.46
CA ALA A 66 3.59 -10.67 -12.33
C ALA A 66 3.13 -9.95 -11.04
N ALA A 67 3.49 -8.67 -10.87
CA ALA A 67 3.05 -7.84 -9.76
C ALA A 67 1.63 -7.27 -9.96
N GLU A 68 1.18 -7.10 -11.20
CA GLU A 68 -0.14 -6.53 -11.54
C GLU A 68 -1.21 -7.63 -11.59
N ARG A 69 -2.09 -7.64 -10.59
CA ARG A 69 -3.12 -8.67 -10.43
C ARG A 69 -4.53 -8.21 -10.76
N TYR A 70 -4.72 -6.91 -10.96
CA TYR A 70 -6.04 -6.33 -11.16
C TYR A 70 -6.14 -5.66 -12.53
N PRO A 71 -7.24 -5.90 -13.28
CA PRO A 71 -7.49 -5.20 -14.54
C PRO A 71 -7.85 -3.73 -14.28
N ALA A 72 -7.86 -2.94 -15.35
CA ALA A 72 -8.39 -1.58 -15.32
C ALA A 72 -9.83 -1.56 -14.79
N LEU A 73 -10.15 -0.56 -13.97
CA LEU A 73 -11.51 -0.37 -13.45
C LEU A 73 -12.48 -0.02 -14.59
N ASP A 74 -13.58 -0.76 -14.70
CA ASP A 74 -14.67 -0.44 -15.63
C ASP A 74 -15.61 0.62 -15.02
N LEU A 75 -15.39 1.88 -15.38
CA LEU A 75 -16.18 3.02 -14.93
C LEU A 75 -17.60 3.09 -15.51
N ARG A 76 -17.93 2.21 -16.47
CA ARG A 76 -19.29 2.15 -17.04
C ARG A 76 -20.25 1.36 -16.16
N ARG A 77 -19.73 0.59 -15.21
CA ARG A 77 -20.54 -0.20 -14.28
C ARG A 77 -20.75 0.58 -12.98
N PRO A 78 -21.92 0.48 -12.37
CA PRO A 78 -22.15 1.03 -11.04
C PRO A 78 -21.15 0.46 -10.05
N LEU A 79 -20.49 1.33 -9.29
CA LEU A 79 -19.53 0.93 -8.26
C LEU A 79 -20.23 0.96 -6.89
N ALA A 80 -20.28 -0.19 -6.22
CA ALA A 80 -20.79 -0.26 -4.86
C ALA A 80 -19.70 0.24 -3.89
N ALA A 81 -19.39 1.55 -3.93
CA ALA A 81 -18.42 2.23 -3.08
C ALA A 81 -18.95 3.60 -2.66
N GLN A 82 -18.43 4.14 -1.56
CA GLN A 82 -18.91 5.36 -0.91
C GLN A 82 -17.89 6.51 -0.99
N ALA A 83 -16.62 6.20 -1.29
CA ALA A 83 -15.56 7.19 -1.44
C ALA A 83 -14.48 6.67 -2.40
N VAL A 84 -13.65 7.59 -2.91
CA VAL A 84 -12.40 7.29 -3.62
C VAL A 84 -11.26 7.57 -2.67
N VAL A 85 -10.37 6.60 -2.45
CA VAL A 85 -9.14 6.76 -1.68
C VAL A 85 -7.96 6.76 -2.63
N ILE A 86 -7.15 7.81 -2.60
CA ILE A 86 -5.95 7.95 -3.43
C ILE A 86 -4.73 7.89 -2.52
N LEU A 87 -3.86 6.89 -2.75
CA LEU A 87 -2.64 6.70 -1.96
C LEU A 87 -1.45 7.45 -2.56
N ALA A 88 -0.69 8.12 -1.72
CA ALA A 88 0.57 8.72 -2.12
C ALA A 88 1.61 7.68 -2.57
N GLY A 89 2.60 8.12 -3.32
CA GLY A 89 3.72 7.31 -3.80
C GLY A 89 5.01 8.12 -3.91
N GLY A 90 5.12 9.17 -3.09
CA GLY A 90 6.25 10.07 -2.99
C GLY A 90 5.93 11.51 -3.36
N VAL A 91 6.79 12.42 -2.92
CA VAL A 91 6.63 13.87 -3.05
C VAL A 91 7.97 14.50 -3.46
N ARG A 92 7.91 15.61 -4.16
CA ARG A 92 9.01 16.54 -4.38
C ARG A 92 8.84 17.70 -3.40
N VAL A 93 9.63 17.67 -2.32
CA VAL A 93 9.59 18.71 -1.29
C VAL A 93 10.17 20.00 -1.89
N ASP A 94 9.55 21.13 -1.59
CA ASP A 94 9.98 22.47 -2.01
C ASP A 94 10.27 22.56 -3.53
N ALA A 95 9.30 22.13 -4.35
CA ALA A 95 9.38 22.25 -5.80
C ALA A 95 9.28 23.73 -6.22
N PRO A 96 10.37 24.36 -6.70
CA PRO A 96 10.41 25.82 -6.85
C PRO A 96 9.44 26.33 -7.90
N GLU A 97 9.15 25.55 -8.94
CA GLU A 97 8.20 25.89 -10.00
C GLU A 97 6.73 25.91 -9.54
N TYR A 98 6.43 25.34 -8.36
CA TYR A 98 5.11 25.35 -7.73
C TYR A 98 5.04 26.26 -6.51
N GLY A 99 6.18 26.72 -5.97
CA GLY A 99 6.27 27.47 -4.72
C GLY A 99 5.88 26.67 -3.48
N SER A 100 5.68 25.35 -3.62
CA SER A 100 5.28 24.42 -2.57
C SER A 100 5.74 23.02 -2.92
N SER A 101 5.46 22.04 -2.04
CA SER A 101 5.70 20.62 -2.36
C SER A 101 4.77 20.16 -3.49
N ALA A 102 5.27 19.32 -4.39
CA ALA A 102 4.52 18.79 -5.52
C ALA A 102 4.53 17.25 -5.56
N PRO A 103 3.47 16.60 -6.07
CA PRO A 103 3.48 15.18 -6.31
C PRO A 103 4.68 14.77 -7.17
N ASN A 104 5.36 13.66 -6.84
CA ASN A 104 6.29 13.05 -7.79
C ASN A 104 5.51 12.38 -8.94
N ALA A 105 6.20 11.88 -9.96
CA ALA A 105 5.55 11.27 -11.12
C ALA A 105 4.56 10.14 -10.73
N THR A 106 4.93 9.29 -9.77
CA THR A 106 4.07 8.19 -9.32
C THR A 106 2.80 8.69 -8.62
N THR A 107 2.92 9.69 -7.75
CA THR A 107 1.77 10.28 -7.07
C THR A 107 0.90 11.05 -8.07
N LEU A 108 1.50 11.77 -9.01
CA LEU A 108 0.77 12.52 -10.03
C LEU A 108 -0.08 11.59 -10.93
N GLU A 109 0.45 10.45 -11.34
CA GLU A 109 -0.33 9.43 -12.08
C GLU A 109 -1.54 8.94 -11.28
N ARG A 110 -1.36 8.70 -9.98
CA ARG A 110 -2.46 8.28 -9.08
C ARG A 110 -3.49 9.38 -8.89
N VAL A 111 -3.06 10.60 -8.66
CA VAL A 111 -3.93 11.80 -8.52
C VAL A 111 -4.72 12.02 -9.80
N THR A 112 -4.08 12.00 -10.96
CA THR A 112 -4.73 12.16 -12.28
C THR A 112 -5.80 11.08 -12.51
N TYR A 113 -5.48 9.81 -12.25
CA TYR A 113 -6.43 8.73 -12.40
C TYR A 113 -7.54 8.79 -11.33
N GLY A 114 -7.20 9.09 -10.09
CA GLY A 114 -8.15 9.29 -8.99
C GLY A 114 -9.14 10.42 -9.27
N ALA A 115 -8.68 11.53 -9.82
CA ALA A 115 -9.54 12.64 -10.26
C ALA A 115 -10.52 12.20 -11.36
N ARG A 116 -10.06 11.39 -12.33
CA ARG A 116 -10.93 10.79 -13.35
C ARG A 116 -11.98 9.89 -12.72
N VAL A 117 -11.59 9.03 -11.79
CA VAL A 117 -12.52 8.13 -11.08
C VAL A 117 -13.54 8.94 -10.28
N ALA A 118 -13.10 9.94 -9.52
CA ALA A 118 -13.98 10.79 -8.72
C ALA A 118 -15.01 11.53 -9.58
N ARG A 119 -14.59 12.11 -10.71
CA ARG A 119 -15.51 12.78 -11.65
C ARG A 119 -16.52 11.81 -12.28
N ALA A 120 -16.08 10.61 -12.64
CA ALA A 120 -16.96 9.62 -13.28
C ALA A 120 -17.99 9.03 -12.32
N THR A 121 -17.68 8.98 -11.02
CA THR A 121 -18.52 8.36 -9.99
C THR A 121 -19.30 9.35 -9.13
N GLY A 122 -18.88 10.61 -9.08
CA GLY A 122 -19.41 11.62 -8.15
C GLY A 122 -19.04 11.37 -6.67
N LEU A 123 -18.17 10.40 -6.38
CA LEU A 123 -17.80 10.02 -5.03
C LEU A 123 -16.84 11.03 -4.39
N PRO A 124 -16.96 11.30 -3.08
CA PRO A 124 -16.02 12.13 -2.34
C PRO A 124 -14.64 11.47 -2.28
N VAL A 125 -13.59 12.30 -2.22
CA VAL A 125 -12.19 11.87 -2.26
C VAL A 125 -11.55 11.96 -0.89
N LEU A 126 -10.79 10.92 -0.52
CA LEU A 126 -9.79 10.91 0.53
C LEU A 126 -8.40 10.80 -0.11
N VAL A 127 -7.46 11.66 0.29
CA VAL A 127 -6.04 11.51 0.00
C VAL A 127 -5.31 11.02 1.23
N SER A 128 -4.38 10.05 1.08
CA SER A 128 -3.64 9.46 2.19
C SER A 128 -2.15 9.32 1.86
N GLY A 129 -1.30 9.79 2.79
CA GLY A 129 0.15 9.77 2.70
C GLY A 129 0.79 10.52 3.85
N GLY A 130 2.12 10.62 3.84
CA GLY A 130 2.82 11.49 4.78
C GLY A 130 2.46 12.97 4.62
N ARG A 131 2.83 13.80 5.60
CA ARG A 131 2.44 15.22 5.67
C ARG A 131 2.60 15.97 4.35
N TYR A 132 3.79 15.95 3.77
CA TYR A 132 4.08 16.67 2.53
C TYR A 132 3.41 16.03 1.31
N GLU A 133 3.23 14.69 1.34
CA GLU A 133 2.56 13.97 0.26
C GLU A 133 1.08 14.30 0.20
N ALA A 134 0.38 14.23 1.34
CA ALA A 134 -1.04 14.51 1.42
C ALA A 134 -1.36 15.97 1.05
N GLN A 135 -0.52 16.92 1.52
CA GLN A 135 -0.64 18.33 1.15
C GLN A 135 -0.46 18.51 -0.37
N ALA A 136 0.61 17.97 -0.96
CA ALA A 136 0.88 18.08 -2.38
C ALA A 136 -0.25 17.47 -3.24
N MET A 137 -0.83 16.34 -2.80
CA MET A 137 -1.98 15.72 -3.47
C MET A 137 -3.23 16.58 -3.37
N GLN A 138 -3.52 17.16 -2.21
CA GLN A 138 -4.65 18.07 -2.01
C GLN A 138 -4.53 19.30 -2.91
N GLU A 139 -3.38 19.97 -2.92
CA GLU A 139 -3.12 21.15 -3.74
C GLU A 139 -3.24 20.84 -5.24
N SER A 140 -2.67 19.70 -5.69
CA SER A 140 -2.76 19.27 -7.09
C SER A 140 -4.22 18.95 -7.49
N LEU A 141 -4.98 18.24 -6.65
CA LEU A 141 -6.40 17.96 -6.92
C LEU A 141 -7.22 19.24 -7.04
N GLN A 142 -6.98 20.22 -6.18
CA GLN A 142 -7.68 21.52 -6.21
C GLN A 142 -7.29 22.36 -7.42
N ARG A 143 -5.99 22.57 -7.61
CA ARG A 143 -5.44 23.45 -8.65
C ARG A 143 -5.65 22.89 -10.05
N ASP A 144 -5.30 21.60 -10.27
CA ASP A 144 -5.20 21.02 -11.61
C ASP A 144 -6.50 20.34 -12.04
N PHE A 145 -7.30 19.87 -11.07
CA PHE A 145 -8.51 19.11 -11.34
C PHE A 145 -9.81 19.73 -10.79
N GLY A 146 -9.74 20.82 -10.01
CA GLY A 146 -10.91 21.47 -9.41
C GLY A 146 -11.66 20.57 -8.40
N ILE A 147 -10.96 19.60 -7.80
CA ILE A 147 -11.53 18.66 -6.83
C ILE A 147 -10.98 18.97 -5.45
N THR A 148 -11.87 19.32 -4.51
CA THR A 148 -11.50 19.44 -3.09
C THR A 148 -11.69 18.10 -2.39
N PRO A 149 -10.64 17.46 -1.90
CA PRO A 149 -10.77 16.24 -1.11
C PRO A 149 -11.63 16.50 0.13
N ARG A 150 -12.58 15.59 0.41
CA ARG A 150 -13.40 15.66 1.62
C ARG A 150 -12.59 15.33 2.87
N TRP A 151 -11.61 14.42 2.73
CA TRP A 151 -10.74 13.99 3.83
C TRP A 151 -9.29 14.01 3.38
N VAL A 152 -8.43 14.40 4.31
CA VAL A 152 -6.97 14.41 4.15
C VAL A 152 -6.35 13.63 5.32
N GLU A 153 -5.73 12.51 5.03
CA GLU A 153 -4.92 11.75 5.96
C GLU A 153 -3.45 12.10 5.69
N SER A 154 -2.72 12.61 6.68
CA SER A 154 -1.38 13.22 6.52
C SER A 154 -0.35 12.73 7.54
N HIS A 155 -0.60 11.62 8.22
CA HIS A 155 0.25 11.14 9.31
C HIS A 155 0.88 9.77 9.06
N SER A 156 0.53 9.12 7.98
CA SER A 156 1.02 7.79 7.64
C SER A 156 2.47 7.81 7.13
N HIS A 157 3.25 6.83 7.54
CA HIS A 157 4.63 6.60 7.11
C HIS A 157 4.78 5.37 6.22
N ASP A 158 3.79 4.48 6.20
CA ASP A 158 3.79 3.28 5.38
C ASP A 158 2.36 2.89 4.94
N THR A 159 2.24 1.84 4.10
CA THR A 159 0.96 1.41 3.54
C THR A 159 -0.02 0.91 4.59
N ARG A 160 0.47 0.32 5.67
CA ARG A 160 -0.36 -0.14 6.78
C ARG A 160 -0.97 1.04 7.52
N GLU A 161 -0.17 2.04 7.82
CA GLU A 161 -0.65 3.28 8.46
C GLU A 161 -1.61 4.03 7.55
N ASN A 162 -1.33 4.11 6.22
CA ASN A 162 -2.30 4.63 5.25
C ASN A 162 -3.68 3.95 5.42
N ALA A 163 -3.71 2.63 5.50
CA ALA A 163 -4.95 1.88 5.63
C ALA A 163 -5.64 2.14 6.98
N LEU A 164 -4.92 2.02 8.09
CA LEU A 164 -5.46 2.17 9.44
C LEU A 164 -5.98 3.59 9.70
N LEU A 165 -5.20 4.62 9.33
CA LEU A 165 -5.58 6.01 9.57
C LEU A 165 -6.71 6.45 8.63
N SER A 166 -6.69 6.02 7.36
CA SER A 166 -7.82 6.23 6.44
C SER A 166 -9.09 5.56 6.95
N ALA A 167 -9.00 4.31 7.44
CA ALA A 167 -10.15 3.59 7.99
C ALA A 167 -10.75 4.34 9.20
N ALA A 168 -9.92 4.86 10.11
CA ALA A 168 -10.37 5.62 11.26
C ALA A 168 -11.09 6.92 10.87
N ILE A 169 -10.64 7.61 9.81
CA ILE A 169 -11.30 8.81 9.27
C ILE A 169 -12.63 8.43 8.62
N LEU A 170 -12.65 7.43 7.76
CA LEU A 170 -13.81 6.99 6.98
C LEU A 170 -14.93 6.41 7.87
N ALA A 171 -14.56 5.72 8.94
CA ALA A 171 -15.52 5.13 9.89
C ALA A 171 -16.39 6.20 10.58
N ARG A 172 -15.88 7.41 10.82
CA ARG A 172 -16.63 8.53 11.41
C ARG A 172 -17.81 8.97 10.55
N ASP A 173 -17.69 8.78 9.24
CA ASP A 173 -18.73 9.12 8.25
C ASP A 173 -19.47 7.88 7.72
N GLY A 174 -19.31 6.70 8.37
CA GLY A 174 -20.00 5.46 8.02
C GLY A 174 -19.54 4.84 6.70
N VAL A 175 -18.35 5.21 6.18
CA VAL A 175 -17.81 4.66 4.93
C VAL A 175 -17.15 3.32 5.21
N GLN A 176 -17.65 2.26 4.57
CA GLN A 176 -17.17 0.89 4.74
C GLN A 176 -16.53 0.32 3.47
N LYS A 177 -16.80 0.92 2.32
CA LYS A 177 -16.28 0.44 1.03
C LYS A 177 -15.84 1.60 0.15
N VAL A 178 -14.63 1.48 -0.39
CA VAL A 178 -13.99 2.54 -1.18
C VAL A 178 -13.53 2.05 -2.55
N VAL A 179 -13.37 2.97 -3.50
CA VAL A 179 -12.55 2.76 -4.68
C VAL A 179 -11.12 3.11 -4.30
N LEU A 180 -10.22 2.14 -4.31
CA LEU A 180 -8.83 2.32 -3.92
C LEU A 180 -7.97 2.60 -5.15
N VAL A 181 -7.37 3.78 -5.21
CA VAL A 181 -6.50 4.22 -6.30
C VAL A 181 -5.05 4.19 -5.86
N THR A 182 -4.26 3.36 -6.50
CA THR A 182 -2.80 3.30 -6.34
C THR A 182 -2.18 2.68 -7.60
N SER A 183 -0.84 2.61 -7.68
CA SER A 183 -0.16 1.99 -8.82
C SER A 183 -0.51 0.50 -8.94
N ALA A 184 -0.62 -0.01 -10.17
CA ALA A 184 -1.03 -1.39 -10.44
C ALA A 184 -0.19 -2.44 -9.71
N ALA A 185 1.13 -2.30 -9.71
CA ALA A 185 2.03 -3.21 -8.99
C ALA A 185 1.86 -3.15 -7.45
N HIS A 186 1.44 -2.00 -6.90
CA HIS A 186 1.21 -1.81 -5.46
C HIS A 186 -0.19 -2.26 -5.00
N MET A 187 -1.13 -2.43 -5.92
CA MET A 187 -2.55 -2.61 -5.62
C MET A 187 -2.85 -3.80 -4.69
N GLU A 188 -2.20 -4.94 -4.91
CA GLU A 188 -2.43 -6.14 -4.08
C GLU A 188 -2.08 -5.88 -2.61
N ARG A 189 -0.90 -5.30 -2.34
CA ARG A 189 -0.48 -5.00 -0.98
C ARG A 189 -1.38 -3.96 -0.32
N ALA A 190 -1.73 -2.90 -1.04
CA ALA A 190 -2.63 -1.87 -0.52
C ALA A 190 -4.01 -2.45 -0.17
N ARG A 191 -4.58 -3.31 -1.03
CA ARG A 191 -5.87 -3.96 -0.75
C ARG A 191 -5.84 -4.85 0.48
N LEU A 192 -4.79 -5.62 0.68
CA LEU A 192 -4.63 -6.47 1.86
C LEU A 192 -4.58 -5.62 3.13
N GLU A 193 -3.80 -4.54 3.17
CA GLU A 193 -3.73 -3.64 4.32
C GLU A 193 -5.08 -2.94 4.60
N PHE A 194 -5.82 -2.52 3.57
CA PHE A 194 -7.16 -1.95 3.74
C PHE A 194 -8.18 -2.98 4.23
N SER A 195 -8.11 -4.23 3.76
CA SER A 195 -8.92 -5.33 4.26
C SER A 195 -8.65 -5.63 5.73
N ASP A 196 -7.37 -5.65 6.13
CA ASP A 196 -6.96 -5.83 7.53
C ASP A 196 -7.44 -4.66 8.42
N ALA A 197 -7.55 -3.45 7.86
CA ALA A 197 -8.10 -2.27 8.53
C ALA A 197 -9.65 -2.23 8.55
N GLY A 198 -10.32 -3.26 8.02
CA GLY A 198 -11.79 -3.38 8.00
C GLY A 198 -12.49 -2.60 6.89
N ILE A 199 -11.76 -2.08 5.89
CA ILE A 199 -12.34 -1.35 4.75
C ILE A 199 -12.33 -2.23 3.50
N ALA A 200 -13.51 -2.51 2.96
CA ALA A 200 -13.64 -3.18 1.66
C ALA A 200 -13.19 -2.23 0.53
N SER A 201 -12.48 -2.75 -0.47
CA SER A 201 -12.00 -1.91 -1.56
C SER A 201 -12.26 -2.49 -2.95
N VAL A 202 -12.67 -1.61 -3.87
CA VAL A 202 -12.72 -1.85 -5.31
C VAL A 202 -11.40 -1.37 -5.89
N PRO A 203 -10.60 -2.23 -6.53
CA PRO A 203 -9.30 -1.83 -7.06
C PRO A 203 -9.45 -0.92 -8.28
N ALA A 204 -8.74 0.19 -8.27
CA ALA A 204 -8.60 1.13 -9.38
C ALA A 204 -7.11 1.36 -9.67
N PRO A 205 -6.44 0.39 -10.33
CA PRO A 205 -5.01 0.45 -10.57
C PRO A 205 -4.66 1.55 -11.58
N ALA A 206 -3.77 2.45 -11.17
CA ALA A 206 -3.12 3.44 -12.02
C ALA A 206 -1.83 2.89 -12.61
N ALA A 207 -1.35 3.48 -13.70
CA ALA A 207 -0.07 3.13 -14.34
C ALA A 207 0.04 1.64 -14.68
N LEU A 208 -1.01 1.04 -15.23
CA LEU A 208 -1.00 -0.32 -15.71
C LEU A 208 0.05 -0.51 -16.81
N TRP A 209 0.71 -1.66 -16.76
CA TRP A 209 1.64 -2.04 -17.82
C TRP A 209 0.93 -2.10 -19.17
N THR A 210 1.58 -1.53 -20.18
CA THR A 210 1.14 -1.60 -21.57
C THR A 210 2.17 -2.35 -22.39
N ARG A 211 1.70 -3.18 -23.32
CA ARG A 211 2.59 -3.90 -24.22
C ARG A 211 3.48 -2.93 -24.99
N ARG A 212 4.77 -3.17 -24.97
CA ARG A 212 5.77 -2.43 -25.75
C ARG A 212 6.46 -3.39 -26.72
N GLU A 213 6.67 -2.93 -27.93
CA GLU A 213 7.44 -3.70 -28.93
C GLU A 213 8.85 -3.17 -28.97
N TYR A 214 9.76 -3.94 -28.38
CA TYR A 214 11.16 -3.54 -28.28
C TYR A 214 12.04 -4.09 -29.41
N GLY A 215 11.64 -5.17 -30.09
CA GLY A 215 12.52 -5.93 -30.97
C GLY A 215 13.80 -6.36 -30.23
N LEU A 216 14.96 -6.23 -30.86
CA LEU A 216 16.26 -6.52 -30.24
C LEU A 216 16.63 -5.58 -29.09
N LEU A 217 16.10 -4.35 -29.09
CA LEU A 217 16.31 -3.41 -27.98
C LEU A 217 15.72 -3.89 -26.65
N GLY A 218 14.78 -4.83 -26.70
CA GLY A 218 14.26 -5.49 -25.50
C GLY A 218 15.28 -6.27 -24.69
N LEU A 219 16.43 -6.61 -25.30
CA LEU A 219 17.54 -7.31 -24.67
C LEU A 219 18.66 -6.37 -24.21
N VAL A 220 18.56 -5.08 -24.53
CA VAL A 220 19.57 -4.07 -24.16
C VAL A 220 19.19 -3.44 -22.82
N PRO A 221 20.04 -3.54 -21.79
CA PRO A 221 19.79 -2.92 -20.49
C PRO A 221 19.59 -1.42 -20.56
N ASN A 222 18.65 -0.92 -19.76
CA ASN A 222 18.45 0.51 -19.60
C ASN A 222 17.96 0.86 -18.18
N PRO A 223 18.12 2.12 -17.74
CA PRO A 223 17.77 2.56 -16.38
C PRO A 223 16.28 2.41 -16.04
N ASP A 224 15.40 2.62 -17.03
CA ASP A 224 13.96 2.54 -16.84
C ASP A 224 13.49 1.09 -16.56
N ALA A 225 14.06 0.11 -17.27
CA ALA A 225 13.82 -1.31 -17.01
C ALA A 225 14.31 -1.71 -15.61
N LEU A 226 15.49 -1.25 -15.19
CA LEU A 226 16.01 -1.50 -13.85
C LEU A 226 15.10 -0.93 -12.77
N LEU A 227 14.61 0.29 -12.94
CA LEU A 227 13.67 0.92 -12.00
C LEU A 227 12.35 0.15 -11.92
N ARG A 228 11.81 -0.32 -13.05
CA ARG A 228 10.60 -1.17 -13.08
C ARG A 228 10.81 -2.49 -12.35
N SER A 229 11.94 -3.17 -12.61
CA SER A 229 12.31 -4.40 -11.90
C SER A 229 12.43 -4.19 -10.40
N GLN A 230 13.09 -3.10 -9.97
CA GLN A 230 13.23 -2.73 -8.57
C GLN A 230 11.86 -2.55 -7.91
N ARG A 231 10.95 -1.81 -8.54
CA ARG A 231 9.60 -1.56 -8.02
C ARG A 231 8.79 -2.87 -7.89
N ALA A 232 8.83 -3.73 -8.89
CA ALA A 232 8.15 -5.02 -8.84
C ALA A 232 8.68 -5.92 -7.71
N LEU A 233 10.00 -6.00 -7.55
CA LEU A 233 10.63 -6.75 -6.47
C LEU A 233 10.36 -6.14 -5.09
N TYR A 234 10.31 -4.81 -4.98
CA TYR A 234 9.94 -4.11 -3.75
C TYR A 234 8.52 -4.49 -3.29
N GLU A 235 7.57 -4.55 -4.21
CA GLU A 235 6.19 -4.96 -3.89
C GLU A 235 6.11 -6.45 -3.54
N ALA A 236 6.86 -7.32 -4.23
CA ALA A 236 6.95 -8.73 -3.86
C ALA A 236 7.49 -8.94 -2.44
N LEU A 237 8.52 -8.17 -2.06
CA LEU A 237 9.09 -8.17 -0.71
C LEU A 237 8.06 -7.67 0.33
N GLY A 238 7.33 -6.60 0.00
CA GLY A 238 6.27 -6.05 0.86
C GLY A 238 5.11 -7.04 1.08
N LEU A 239 4.72 -7.78 0.05
CA LEU A 239 3.73 -8.85 0.16
C LEU A 239 4.21 -10.02 1.02
N LEU A 240 5.49 -10.41 0.88
CA LEU A 240 6.09 -11.44 1.73
C LEU A 240 6.07 -11.00 3.20
N GLU A 241 6.48 -9.76 3.47
CA GLU A 241 6.46 -9.17 4.81
C GLU A 241 5.05 -9.17 5.43
N HIS A 242 4.04 -8.78 4.65
CA HIS A 242 2.64 -8.84 5.07
C HIS A 242 2.21 -10.27 5.45
N ARG A 243 2.53 -11.27 4.63
CA ARG A 243 2.22 -12.68 4.90
C ARG A 243 2.89 -13.21 6.16
N VAL A 244 4.18 -12.92 6.33
CA VAL A 244 4.94 -13.32 7.53
C VAL A 244 4.34 -12.67 8.78
N ARG A 245 3.99 -11.39 8.72
CA ARG A 245 3.32 -10.69 9.82
C ARG A 245 2.03 -11.39 10.23
N ILE A 246 1.16 -11.74 9.29
CA ILE A 246 -0.11 -12.43 9.58
C ILE A 246 0.15 -13.81 10.21
N MET A 247 1.10 -14.57 9.68
CA MET A 247 1.45 -15.88 10.23
C MET A 247 1.96 -15.79 11.68
N LEU A 248 2.68 -14.74 12.03
CA LEU A 248 3.21 -14.54 13.38
C LEU A 248 2.15 -14.02 14.37
N VAL A 249 1.16 -13.26 13.89
CA VAL A 249 0.10 -12.69 14.74
C VAL A 249 -1.06 -13.65 14.94
N SER A 250 -1.37 -14.53 13.96
CA SER A 250 -2.50 -15.48 14.00
C SER A 250 -2.43 -16.58 15.07
N PRO A 251 -1.26 -17.06 15.58
CA PRO A 251 -1.25 -18.11 16.59
C PRO A 251 -1.77 -17.69 17.98
N THR A 252 -1.79 -16.39 18.27
CA THR A 252 -2.15 -15.90 19.61
C THR A 252 -3.65 -15.55 19.74
N ALA A 253 -4.32 -15.21 18.66
CA ALA A 253 -5.74 -14.86 18.66
C ALA A 253 -6.67 -16.10 18.74
N ALA A 254 -6.23 -17.25 18.27
CA ALA A 254 -7.03 -18.48 18.27
C ALA A 254 -7.08 -19.19 19.64
N ARG A 255 -6.24 -18.83 20.60
CA ARG A 255 -6.21 -19.41 21.96
C ARG A 255 -6.92 -18.57 23.03
N GLY A 256 -7.37 -17.35 22.73
CA GLY A 256 -7.97 -16.43 23.70
C GLY A 256 -9.49 -16.28 23.66
N ALA A 257 -10.18 -16.84 22.66
CA ALA A 257 -11.63 -16.68 22.50
C ALA A 257 -12.39 -17.98 22.82
N VAL A 258 -12.12 -18.57 24.00
CA VAL A 258 -13.14 -19.39 24.66
C VAL A 258 -13.95 -18.44 25.53
N VAL A 259 -14.99 -17.86 24.97
CA VAL A 259 -16.05 -17.20 25.72
C VAL A 259 -16.75 -18.30 26.52
N PRO A 260 -16.75 -18.30 27.88
CA PRO A 260 -17.56 -19.25 28.63
C PRO A 260 -19.02 -18.98 28.29
N ALA A 261 -19.72 -20.05 27.88
CA ALA A 261 -21.16 -20.02 27.66
C ALA A 261 -21.86 -19.46 28.90
N THR A 262 -22.45 -18.29 28.78
CA THR A 262 -23.36 -17.73 29.78
C THR A 262 -24.53 -18.71 29.91
N GLN A 263 -24.68 -19.31 31.10
CA GLN A 263 -25.85 -20.09 31.48
C GLN A 263 -27.10 -19.20 31.31
N PRO A 264 -28.22 -19.75 30.80
CA PRO A 264 -29.45 -19.03 30.74
C PRO A 264 -29.97 -18.77 32.17
N ALA A 265 -30.26 -17.53 32.47
CA ALA A 265 -30.87 -17.12 33.73
C ALA A 265 -32.22 -17.84 33.92
N SER A 266 -32.38 -18.46 35.08
CA SER A 266 -33.66 -19.07 35.53
C SER A 266 -34.76 -18.03 35.59
N PRO A 267 -36.02 -18.37 35.23
CA PRO A 267 -37.13 -17.42 35.26
C PRO A 267 -37.46 -17.04 36.70
N GLN A 268 -37.38 -15.75 37.02
CA GLN A 268 -37.87 -15.18 38.26
C GLN A 268 -39.41 -15.18 38.22
N GLY A 269 -40.02 -15.72 39.28
CA GLY A 269 -41.47 -15.75 39.49
C GLY A 269 -42.08 -14.32 39.62
N PRO A 270 -43.42 -14.23 39.53
CA PRO A 270 -44.12 -12.95 39.45
C PRO A 270 -43.99 -12.15 40.76
N PRO A 271 -43.94 -10.82 40.67
CA PRO A 271 -43.83 -9.96 41.84
C PRO A 271 -45.11 -10.01 42.70
N THR A 272 -44.93 -10.16 44.02
CA THR A 272 -45.98 -10.08 45.02
C THR A 272 -46.54 -8.66 45.11
N GLU A 273 -47.87 -8.55 45.00
CA GLU A 273 -48.64 -7.31 45.23
C GLU A 273 -48.36 -6.75 46.62
N HIS A 274 -47.89 -5.49 46.68
CA HIS A 274 -47.91 -4.68 47.89
C HIS A 274 -49.15 -3.85 47.92
N SER A 275 -50.01 -4.11 48.95
CA SER A 275 -51.14 -3.32 49.30
C SER A 275 -50.79 -1.87 49.72
N PRO A 276 -51.60 -0.87 49.41
CA PRO A 276 -51.29 0.52 49.74
C PRO A 276 -51.54 0.82 51.24
N PRO A 277 -50.78 1.78 51.83
CA PRO A 277 -50.98 2.17 53.23
C PRO A 277 -52.22 3.06 53.39
N LYS A 278 -53.00 2.80 54.50
CA LYS A 278 -54.19 3.56 54.98
C LYS A 278 -53.83 5.03 55.26
N ALA A 279 -54.72 5.90 54.82
CA ALA A 279 -54.74 7.32 55.17
C ALA A 279 -54.94 7.53 56.66
N ALA A 280 -54.17 8.47 57.25
CA ALA A 280 -54.43 9.00 58.64
C ALA A 280 -55.31 10.26 58.56
N PRO A 281 -56.19 10.50 59.59
CA PRO A 281 -57.14 11.60 59.55
C PRO A 281 -56.47 12.93 59.95
N ALA A 282 -57.08 14.01 59.44
CA ALA A 282 -56.78 15.41 59.77
C ALA A 282 -57.12 15.76 61.18
N ALA A 283 -56.27 16.58 61.84
CA ALA A 283 -56.62 17.58 62.86
C ALA A 283 -55.62 18.72 62.67
#